data_1407c2808955874a63dd50ab162c5d2a
#
_entry.id   1407c2808955874a63dd50ab162c5d2a
#
_cell.length_a   1.000
_cell.length_b   1.000
_cell.length_c   1.000
_cell.angle_alpha   90.00
_cell.angle_beta   90.00
_cell.angle_gamma   90.00
#
_symmetry.space_group_name_H-M   'P 1'
#
loop_
_entity.id
_entity.type
_entity.pdbx_description
1 polymer ?
#
loop_
_entity_poly.entity_id
_entity_poly.type
_entity_poly.pdbx_seq_one_letter_code
_entity_poly.pdbx_strand_id
1 'polypeptide(L)'
;MPSNLSDPNELEQLYRERFGAHLEYRMRVWKTIVANFLGQYVAADSAVLDLGCGYGGFINTIQCRKKFAMDLNPESRRNVNPDVTFIEQDSAQPWAIPDASLDLVFSSNFFEHLPSKPILGEVLLQARRCLRENGRLIAMGPNIRFVGGAYWDFADHHLPLTESSMSEMLRMRGFRIERAIDRFLPYTMVNTRRIPSGFIALYLKLPPVWKIFGKQFLVIATKP
;
A
#
# COMPACT_ATOMS: atom_id res chain seq x y z
N MET A 1 -15.69 18.63 -7.66
CA MET A 1 -14.62 18.84 -8.66
C MET A 1 -14.07 17.48 -8.99
N PRO A 2 -13.93 17.08 -10.25
CA PRO A 2 -13.32 15.79 -10.55
C PRO A 2 -11.90 15.80 -9.99
N SER A 3 -11.51 14.69 -9.35
CA SER A 3 -10.13 14.45 -8.95
C SER A 3 -9.24 14.56 -10.19
N ASN A 4 -8.15 15.33 -10.12
CA ASN A 4 -7.12 15.37 -11.17
C ASN A 4 -6.31 14.05 -11.24
N LEU A 5 -6.99 12.93 -11.11
CA LEU A 5 -6.40 11.63 -11.40
C LEU A 5 -6.45 11.48 -12.91
N SER A 6 -5.35 11.09 -13.49
CA SER A 6 -5.15 10.85 -14.91
C SER A 6 -6.29 10.02 -15.49
N ASP A 7 -6.64 10.24 -16.76
CA ASP A 7 -7.59 9.38 -17.48
C ASP A 7 -7.26 7.90 -17.20
N PRO A 8 -8.25 7.05 -16.89
CA PRO A 8 -8.04 5.62 -16.67
C PRO A 8 -7.19 4.94 -17.75
N ASN A 9 -7.31 5.39 -19.00
CA ASN A 9 -6.51 4.89 -20.12
C ASN A 9 -5.03 5.32 -20.01
N GLU A 10 -4.75 6.53 -19.56
CA GLU A 10 -3.39 7.01 -19.32
C GLU A 10 -2.74 6.26 -18.15
N LEU A 11 -3.50 5.99 -17.09
CA LEU A 11 -3.05 5.17 -15.96
C LEU A 11 -2.74 3.74 -16.42
N GLU A 12 -3.60 3.12 -17.23
CA GLU A 12 -3.38 1.77 -17.77
C GLU A 12 -2.09 1.70 -18.56
N GLN A 13 -1.85 2.64 -19.47
CA GLN A 13 -0.63 2.69 -20.28
C GLN A 13 0.60 2.88 -19.40
N LEU A 14 0.57 3.83 -18.46
CA LEU A 14 1.65 4.13 -17.55
C LEU A 14 2.04 2.91 -16.69
N TYR A 15 1.06 2.20 -16.16
CA TYR A 15 1.28 0.99 -15.37
C TYR A 15 1.86 -0.15 -16.20
N ARG A 16 1.37 -0.34 -17.44
CA ARG A 16 1.86 -1.38 -18.35
C ARG A 16 3.33 -1.15 -18.72
N GLU A 17 3.70 0.07 -19.02
CA GLU A 17 5.08 0.45 -19.34
C GLU A 17 6.03 0.28 -18.15
N ARG A 18 5.60 0.68 -16.95
CA ARG A 18 6.43 0.61 -15.74
C ARG A 18 6.59 -0.80 -15.19
N PHE A 19 5.58 -1.65 -15.30
CA PHE A 19 5.50 -2.85 -14.47
C PHE A 19 5.28 -4.15 -15.22
N GLY A 20 4.84 -4.13 -16.49
CA GLY A 20 4.47 -5.33 -17.24
C GLY A 20 5.60 -6.35 -17.40
N ALA A 21 6.82 -5.90 -17.65
CA ALA A 21 7.97 -6.77 -17.92
C ALA A 21 8.50 -7.55 -16.68
N HIS A 22 8.04 -7.21 -15.46
CA HIS A 22 8.62 -7.76 -14.22
C HIS A 22 7.57 -8.36 -13.25
N LEU A 23 6.36 -8.63 -13.73
CA LEU A 23 5.23 -9.05 -12.89
C LEU A 23 5.53 -10.31 -12.07
N GLU A 24 6.07 -11.36 -12.69
CA GLU A 24 6.41 -12.61 -11.99
C GLU A 24 7.44 -12.40 -10.86
N TYR A 25 8.45 -11.57 -11.13
CA TYR A 25 9.46 -11.26 -10.12
C TYR A 25 8.83 -10.48 -8.96
N ARG A 26 7.98 -9.50 -9.25
CA ARG A 26 7.25 -8.72 -8.23
C ARG A 26 6.36 -9.61 -7.38
N MET A 27 5.63 -10.55 -7.99
CA MET A 27 4.80 -11.51 -7.25
C MET A 27 5.64 -12.40 -6.32
N ARG A 28 6.84 -12.84 -6.75
CA ARG A 28 7.77 -13.57 -5.88
C ARG A 28 8.25 -12.73 -4.70
N VAL A 29 8.54 -11.46 -4.94
CA VAL A 29 8.93 -10.52 -3.89
C VAL A 29 7.79 -10.34 -2.88
N TRP A 30 6.56 -10.11 -3.35
CA TRP A 30 5.39 -10.01 -2.48
C TRP A 30 5.16 -11.27 -1.65
N LYS A 31 5.25 -12.45 -2.24
CA LYS A 31 5.19 -13.72 -1.50
C LYS A 31 6.24 -13.78 -0.38
N THR A 32 7.45 -13.31 -0.66
CA THR A 32 8.52 -13.29 0.34
C THR A 32 8.25 -12.28 1.46
N ILE A 33 7.76 -11.08 1.12
CA ILE A 33 7.41 -10.03 2.10
C ILE A 33 6.25 -10.48 2.98
N VAL A 34 5.21 -11.05 2.41
CA VAL A 34 4.06 -11.56 3.16
C VAL A 34 4.50 -12.70 4.09
N ALA A 35 5.23 -13.69 3.58
CA ALA A 35 5.64 -14.84 4.36
C ALA A 35 6.59 -14.49 5.52
N ASN A 36 7.43 -13.45 5.40
CA ASN A 36 8.46 -13.14 6.39
C ASN A 36 8.17 -11.87 7.22
N PHE A 37 7.14 -11.09 6.88
CA PHE A 37 6.84 -9.87 7.61
C PHE A 37 5.35 -9.54 7.69
N LEU A 38 4.64 -9.35 6.57
CA LEU A 38 3.27 -8.82 6.61
C LEU A 38 2.23 -9.85 7.07
N GLY A 39 2.46 -11.14 6.83
CA GLY A 39 1.51 -12.20 7.16
C GLY A 39 1.14 -12.28 8.65
N GLN A 40 2.02 -11.84 9.55
CA GLN A 40 1.72 -11.78 10.99
C GLN A 40 0.56 -10.85 11.37
N TYR A 41 0.19 -9.92 10.47
CA TYR A 41 -0.92 -8.99 10.67
C TYR A 41 -2.23 -9.47 10.05
N VAL A 42 -2.23 -10.64 9.41
CA VAL A 42 -3.41 -11.22 8.72
C VAL A 42 -3.78 -12.53 9.40
N ALA A 43 -4.88 -12.55 10.13
CA ALA A 43 -5.43 -13.78 10.67
C ALA A 43 -6.31 -14.50 9.62
N ALA A 44 -6.48 -15.82 9.76
CA ALA A 44 -7.21 -16.63 8.79
C ALA A 44 -8.69 -16.22 8.67
N ASP A 45 -9.28 -15.68 9.73
CA ASP A 45 -10.68 -15.22 9.80
C ASP A 45 -10.85 -13.73 9.44
N SER A 46 -9.76 -13.04 9.11
CA SER A 46 -9.78 -11.61 8.82
C SER A 46 -10.54 -11.26 7.54
N ALA A 47 -11.10 -10.04 7.54
CA ALA A 47 -11.52 -9.31 6.35
C ALA A 47 -10.50 -8.21 6.05
N VAL A 48 -9.90 -8.23 4.88
CA VAL A 48 -8.74 -7.38 4.50
C VAL A 48 -9.06 -6.58 3.25
N LEU A 49 -8.74 -5.29 3.26
CA LEU A 49 -8.74 -4.42 2.09
C LEU A 49 -7.30 -4.08 1.68
N ASP A 50 -6.98 -4.29 0.41
CA ASP A 50 -5.80 -3.75 -0.27
C ASP A 50 -6.21 -2.48 -1.01
N LEU A 51 -5.81 -1.32 -0.49
CA LEU A 51 -6.18 0.01 -0.97
C LEU A 51 -5.09 0.54 -1.92
N GLY A 52 -5.47 0.81 -3.17
CA GLY A 52 -4.52 1.07 -4.25
C GLY A 52 -3.76 -0.23 -4.60
N CYS A 53 -4.52 -1.30 -4.88
CA CYS A 53 -3.97 -2.66 -4.96
C CYS A 53 -3.06 -2.90 -6.17
N GLY A 54 -3.15 -2.07 -7.22
CA GLY A 54 -2.41 -2.25 -8.47
C GLY A 54 -2.54 -3.68 -9.02
N TYR A 55 -1.44 -4.36 -9.21
CA TYR A 55 -1.43 -5.75 -9.69
C TYR A 55 -1.75 -6.82 -8.62
N GLY A 56 -2.30 -6.44 -7.48
CA GLY A 56 -2.76 -7.35 -6.44
C GLY A 56 -1.65 -8.10 -5.70
N GLY A 57 -0.43 -7.56 -5.67
CA GLY A 57 0.73 -8.26 -5.11
C GLY A 57 0.55 -8.73 -3.68
N PHE A 58 -0.04 -7.90 -2.83
CA PHE A 58 -0.35 -8.24 -1.44
C PHE A 58 -1.60 -9.13 -1.35
N ILE A 59 -2.73 -8.66 -1.88
CA ILE A 59 -4.03 -9.32 -1.67
C ILE A 59 -4.10 -10.73 -2.26
N ASN A 60 -3.44 -10.98 -3.39
CA ASN A 60 -3.36 -12.29 -4.01
C ASN A 60 -2.49 -13.27 -3.21
N THR A 61 -1.62 -12.75 -2.33
CA THR A 61 -0.65 -13.57 -1.60
C THR A 61 -1.14 -13.96 -0.21
N ILE A 62 -1.94 -13.12 0.44
CA ILE A 62 -2.45 -13.40 1.77
C ILE A 62 -3.52 -14.50 1.75
N GLN A 63 -3.69 -15.16 2.91
CA GLN A 63 -4.77 -16.13 3.14
C GLN A 63 -5.63 -15.63 4.29
N CYS A 64 -6.89 -15.29 3.98
CA CYS A 64 -7.87 -14.83 4.97
C CYS A 64 -9.29 -15.07 4.47
N ARG A 65 -10.29 -14.86 5.35
CA ARG A 65 -11.69 -15.19 5.09
C ARG A 65 -12.33 -14.31 4.01
N LYS A 66 -12.05 -13.00 4.00
CA LYS A 66 -12.58 -12.05 3.02
C LYS A 66 -11.49 -11.14 2.50
N LYS A 67 -11.42 -11.02 1.18
CA LYS A 67 -10.45 -10.19 0.48
C LYS A 67 -11.17 -9.14 -0.34
N PHE A 68 -10.81 -7.88 -0.12
CA PHE A 68 -11.23 -6.75 -0.93
C PHE A 68 -10.00 -6.09 -1.54
N ALA A 69 -10.13 -5.63 -2.76
CA ALA A 69 -9.13 -4.82 -3.44
C ALA A 69 -9.81 -3.58 -4.03
N MET A 70 -9.22 -2.41 -3.84
CA MET A 70 -9.76 -1.16 -4.38
C MET A 70 -8.69 -0.46 -5.22
N ASP A 71 -9.07 -0.10 -6.43
CA ASP A 71 -8.21 0.66 -7.34
C ASP A 71 -9.08 1.38 -8.38
N LEU A 72 -8.59 2.50 -8.93
CA LEU A 72 -9.21 3.20 -10.05
C LEU A 72 -8.81 2.61 -11.42
N ASN A 73 -7.66 1.93 -11.46
CA ASN A 73 -7.15 1.36 -12.70
C ASN A 73 -7.94 0.08 -13.06
N PRO A 74 -8.67 0.06 -14.19
CA PRO A 74 -9.43 -1.12 -14.62
C PRO A 74 -8.56 -2.37 -14.83
N GLU A 75 -7.27 -2.21 -15.17
CA GLU A 75 -6.35 -3.35 -15.30
C GLU A 75 -6.13 -4.08 -13.99
N SER A 76 -6.23 -3.40 -12.85
CA SER A 76 -6.09 -4.02 -11.54
C SER A 76 -7.10 -5.16 -11.35
N ARG A 77 -8.32 -5.01 -11.86
CA ARG A 77 -9.35 -6.07 -11.83
C ARG A 77 -8.89 -7.37 -12.47
N ARG A 78 -8.12 -7.30 -13.58
CA ARG A 78 -7.65 -8.48 -14.33
C ARG A 78 -6.52 -9.23 -13.60
N ASN A 79 -5.89 -8.57 -12.64
CA ASN A 79 -4.72 -9.07 -11.95
C ASN A 79 -5.04 -9.60 -10.54
N VAL A 80 -6.23 -9.34 -10.00
CA VAL A 80 -6.65 -9.91 -8.71
C VAL A 80 -7.26 -11.31 -8.90
N ASN A 81 -7.02 -12.18 -7.92
CA ASN A 81 -7.54 -13.54 -7.94
C ASN A 81 -9.08 -13.59 -7.86
N PRO A 82 -9.73 -14.66 -8.32
CA PRO A 82 -11.20 -14.78 -8.30
C PRO A 82 -11.83 -14.74 -6.90
N ASP A 83 -11.08 -15.01 -5.84
CA ASP A 83 -11.52 -14.96 -4.45
C ASP A 83 -11.47 -13.54 -3.84
N VAL A 84 -11.04 -12.54 -4.63
CA VAL A 84 -10.96 -11.13 -4.23
C VAL A 84 -12.15 -10.35 -4.77
N THR A 85 -12.88 -9.67 -3.90
CA THR A 85 -13.91 -8.70 -4.30
C THR A 85 -13.23 -7.41 -4.73
N PHE A 86 -13.23 -7.13 -6.03
CA PHE A 86 -12.65 -5.91 -6.58
C PHE A 86 -13.65 -4.75 -6.58
N ILE A 87 -13.23 -3.60 -6.11
CA ILE A 87 -14.00 -2.36 -6.02
C ILE A 87 -13.29 -1.31 -6.90
N GLU A 88 -13.87 -1.04 -8.08
CA GLU A 88 -13.41 0.01 -8.98
C GLU A 88 -14.01 1.34 -8.52
N GLN A 89 -13.25 2.07 -7.73
CA GLN A 89 -13.76 3.28 -7.08
C GLN A 89 -12.62 4.25 -6.76
N ASP A 90 -12.92 5.56 -6.88
CA ASP A 90 -12.08 6.61 -6.29
C ASP A 90 -12.12 6.49 -4.76
N SER A 91 -10.96 6.31 -4.18
CA SER A 91 -10.79 6.15 -2.72
C SER A 91 -11.20 7.39 -1.91
N ALA A 92 -11.29 8.56 -2.55
CA ALA A 92 -11.77 9.79 -1.92
C ALA A 92 -13.30 9.83 -1.76
N GLN A 93 -14.03 8.95 -2.46
CA GLN A 93 -15.48 8.82 -2.35
C GLN A 93 -15.88 7.87 -1.19
N PRO A 94 -17.12 7.94 -0.68
CA PRO A 94 -17.59 7.00 0.33
C PRO A 94 -17.46 5.55 -0.14
N TRP A 95 -16.75 4.72 0.63
CA TRP A 95 -16.49 3.33 0.23
C TRP A 95 -17.73 2.45 0.33
N ALA A 96 -17.97 1.62 -0.68
CA ALA A 96 -19.01 0.59 -0.69
C ALA A 96 -18.65 -0.60 0.21
N ILE A 97 -18.07 -0.33 1.37
CA ILE A 97 -17.68 -1.28 2.41
C ILE A 97 -18.42 -0.89 3.69
N PRO A 98 -19.10 -1.82 4.37
CA PRO A 98 -19.82 -1.51 5.60
C PRO A 98 -18.90 -1.00 6.73
N ASP A 99 -19.47 -0.23 7.64
CA ASP A 99 -18.80 0.24 8.85
C ASP A 99 -18.34 -0.94 9.70
N ALA A 100 -17.20 -0.80 10.36
CA ALA A 100 -16.66 -1.76 11.32
C ALA A 100 -16.62 -3.23 10.80
N SER A 101 -16.33 -3.41 9.50
CA SER A 101 -16.36 -4.72 8.83
C SER A 101 -14.99 -5.26 8.45
N LEU A 102 -13.93 -4.44 8.51
CA LEU A 102 -12.57 -4.80 8.15
C LEU A 102 -11.68 -4.99 9.39
N ASP A 103 -10.81 -5.96 9.33
CA ASP A 103 -9.74 -6.22 10.30
C ASP A 103 -8.46 -5.48 9.95
N LEU A 104 -8.20 -5.33 8.64
CA LEU A 104 -7.00 -4.70 8.11
C LEU A 104 -7.32 -3.91 6.85
N VAL A 105 -6.81 -2.69 6.80
CA VAL A 105 -6.61 -1.91 5.57
C VAL A 105 -5.10 -1.85 5.32
N PHE A 106 -4.65 -2.39 4.20
CA PHE A 106 -3.28 -2.31 3.74
C PHE A 106 -3.18 -1.37 2.56
N SER A 107 -2.13 -0.57 2.49
CA SER A 107 -1.85 0.30 1.35
C SER A 107 -0.34 0.43 1.14
N SER A 108 0.10 0.27 -0.09
CA SER A 108 1.50 0.34 -0.45
C SER A 108 1.72 1.11 -1.74
N ASN A 109 2.55 2.16 -1.68
CA ASN A 109 2.86 3.02 -2.82
C ASN A 109 1.60 3.52 -3.53
N PHE A 110 0.69 4.10 -2.75
CA PHE A 110 -0.59 4.63 -3.20
C PHE A 110 -0.82 6.07 -2.70
N PHE A 111 -0.53 6.36 -1.43
CA PHE A 111 -0.86 7.66 -0.84
C PHE A 111 -0.09 8.83 -1.46
N GLU A 112 1.07 8.58 -2.04
CA GLU A 112 1.86 9.57 -2.78
C GLU A 112 1.19 10.05 -4.06
N HIS A 113 0.24 9.28 -4.61
CA HIS A 113 -0.53 9.61 -5.81
C HIS A 113 -1.79 10.44 -5.49
N LEU A 114 -2.15 10.60 -4.22
CA LEU A 114 -3.29 11.42 -3.85
C LEU A 114 -2.97 12.91 -4.10
N PRO A 115 -3.93 13.69 -4.61
CA PRO A 115 -3.65 15.06 -5.07
C PRO A 115 -3.36 16.04 -3.94
N SER A 116 -3.76 15.74 -2.70
CA SER A 116 -3.57 16.66 -1.58
C SER A 116 -3.71 15.99 -0.21
N LYS A 117 -3.18 16.65 0.84
CA LYS A 117 -3.36 16.23 2.23
C LYS A 117 -4.83 16.19 2.70
N PRO A 118 -5.71 17.14 2.34
CA PRO A 118 -7.14 17.02 2.62
C PRO A 118 -7.74 15.72 2.08
N ILE A 119 -7.47 15.37 0.83
CA ILE A 119 -7.95 14.11 0.22
C ILE A 119 -7.38 12.89 0.95
N LEU A 120 -6.09 12.88 1.29
CA LEU A 120 -5.53 11.84 2.14
C LEU A 120 -6.32 11.74 3.47
N GLY A 121 -6.66 12.87 4.07
CA GLY A 121 -7.47 12.91 5.28
C GLY A 121 -8.83 12.22 5.14
N GLU A 122 -9.53 12.45 4.02
CA GLU A 122 -10.82 11.79 3.74
C GLU A 122 -10.66 10.27 3.54
N VAL A 123 -9.63 9.86 2.79
CA VAL A 123 -9.31 8.44 2.60
C VAL A 123 -9.04 7.75 3.95
N LEU A 124 -8.30 8.39 4.85
CA LEU A 124 -8.04 7.85 6.19
C LEU A 124 -9.31 7.78 7.06
N LEU A 125 -10.26 8.73 6.91
CA LEU A 125 -11.56 8.67 7.58
C LEU A 125 -12.38 7.48 7.07
N GLN A 126 -12.41 7.23 5.76
CA GLN A 126 -13.08 6.06 5.20
C GLN A 126 -12.45 4.75 5.71
N ALA A 127 -11.14 4.66 5.75
CA ALA A 127 -10.44 3.51 6.31
C ALA A 127 -10.82 3.29 7.78
N ARG A 128 -10.85 4.37 8.59
CA ARG A 128 -11.26 4.31 10.00
C ARG A 128 -12.71 3.89 10.16
N ARG A 129 -13.61 4.39 9.33
CA ARG A 129 -15.03 4.01 9.35
C ARG A 129 -15.19 2.50 9.11
N CYS A 130 -14.54 1.98 8.07
CA CYS A 130 -14.68 0.57 7.69
C CYS A 130 -13.94 -0.40 8.63
N LEU A 131 -12.86 0.03 9.29
CA LEU A 131 -12.17 -0.78 10.29
C LEU A 131 -13.04 -0.98 11.53
N ARG A 132 -13.04 -2.20 12.06
CA ARG A 132 -13.58 -2.51 13.39
C ARG A 132 -12.68 -1.92 14.49
N GLU A 133 -13.13 -1.90 15.73
CA GLU A 133 -12.29 -1.58 16.88
C GLU A 133 -11.11 -2.56 16.95
N ASN A 134 -9.94 -2.07 17.28
CA ASN A 134 -8.67 -2.76 17.21
C ASN A 134 -8.25 -3.22 15.80
N GLY A 135 -8.98 -2.86 14.76
CA GLY A 135 -8.58 -3.06 13.36
C GLY A 135 -7.38 -2.19 13.00
N ARG A 136 -6.56 -2.65 12.06
CA ARG A 136 -5.28 -2.01 11.70
C ARG A 136 -5.33 -1.34 10.34
N LEU A 137 -4.60 -0.25 10.23
CA LEU A 137 -4.17 0.32 8.96
C LEU A 137 -2.65 0.19 8.86
N ILE A 138 -2.18 -0.41 7.77
CA ILE A 138 -0.75 -0.50 7.43
C ILE A 138 -0.51 0.32 6.18
N ALA A 139 0.28 1.38 6.31
CA ALA A 139 0.69 2.27 5.23
C ALA A 139 2.17 2.11 4.91
N MET A 140 2.50 1.87 3.66
CA MET A 140 3.86 1.80 3.16
C MET A 140 4.00 2.67 1.91
N GLY A 141 5.12 3.39 1.77
CA GLY A 141 5.36 4.24 0.61
C GLY A 141 6.75 4.89 0.62
N PRO A 142 7.10 5.62 -0.44
CA PRO A 142 8.39 6.29 -0.52
C PRO A 142 8.53 7.34 0.58
N ASN A 143 9.64 7.27 1.32
CA ASN A 143 9.98 8.31 2.27
C ASN A 143 10.79 9.39 1.57
N ILE A 144 10.19 10.57 1.32
CA ILE A 144 10.83 11.65 0.58
C ILE A 144 12.19 12.04 1.17
N ARG A 145 12.37 11.88 2.49
CA ARG A 145 13.63 12.19 3.19
C ARG A 145 14.80 11.33 2.68
N PHE A 146 14.53 10.09 2.25
CA PHE A 146 15.56 9.13 1.83
C PHE A 146 15.53 8.82 0.33
N VAL A 147 14.40 9.06 -0.35
CA VAL A 147 14.30 8.98 -1.80
C VAL A 147 14.90 10.23 -2.47
N GLY A 148 14.69 11.40 -1.85
CA GLY A 148 15.19 12.67 -2.37
C GLY A 148 14.60 13.02 -3.73
N GLY A 149 15.41 13.59 -4.62
CA GLY A 149 14.98 14.03 -5.95
C GLY A 149 14.37 12.96 -6.83
N ALA A 150 14.81 11.69 -6.68
CA ALA A 150 14.24 10.57 -7.43
C ALA A 150 12.75 10.31 -7.14
N TYR A 151 12.17 10.93 -6.12
CA TYR A 151 10.72 10.94 -5.89
C TYR A 151 9.97 11.55 -7.05
N TRP A 152 10.52 12.60 -7.65
CA TRP A 152 9.91 13.38 -8.73
C TRP A 152 10.17 12.82 -10.13
N ASP A 153 10.87 11.68 -10.24
CA ASP A 153 11.01 10.94 -11.51
C ASP A 153 9.68 10.31 -11.95
N PHE A 154 8.66 10.32 -11.06
CA PHE A 154 7.32 9.83 -11.31
C PHE A 154 6.36 11.01 -11.39
N ALA A 155 5.79 11.26 -12.57
CA ALA A 155 4.92 12.41 -12.84
C ALA A 155 3.61 12.41 -12.05
N ASP A 156 3.18 11.24 -11.60
CA ASP A 156 1.95 11.00 -10.82
C ASP A 156 2.19 11.01 -9.29
N HIS A 157 3.38 11.39 -8.83
CA HIS A 157 3.64 11.65 -7.42
C HIS A 157 3.29 13.10 -7.07
N HIS A 158 2.28 13.29 -6.25
CA HIS A 158 1.78 14.59 -5.83
C HIS A 158 2.07 14.90 -4.36
N LEU A 159 2.05 13.88 -3.50
CA LEU A 159 2.05 14.06 -2.05
C LEU A 159 3.32 13.48 -1.40
N PRO A 160 4.36 14.31 -1.19
CA PRO A 160 5.58 13.84 -0.52
C PRO A 160 5.30 13.54 0.96
N LEU A 161 5.57 12.29 1.34
CA LEU A 161 5.29 11.77 2.68
C LEU A 161 6.57 11.28 3.36
N THR A 162 6.52 11.26 4.68
CA THR A 162 7.47 10.59 5.57
C THR A 162 6.69 9.74 6.57
N GLU A 163 7.38 8.85 7.30
CA GLU A 163 6.78 8.12 8.43
C GLU A 163 6.18 9.07 9.48
N SER A 164 6.81 10.22 9.67
CA SER A 164 6.38 11.21 10.65
C SER A 164 5.11 11.93 10.20
N SER A 165 5.06 12.45 8.96
CA SER A 165 3.87 13.13 8.43
C SER A 165 2.69 12.18 8.27
N MET A 166 2.93 10.92 7.85
CA MET A 166 1.88 9.90 7.78
C MET A 166 1.35 9.55 9.17
N SER A 167 2.22 9.42 10.16
CA SER A 167 1.83 9.17 11.56
C SER A 167 1.03 10.33 12.15
N GLU A 168 1.39 11.57 11.84
CA GLU A 168 0.64 12.76 12.25
C GLU A 168 -0.76 12.76 11.64
N MET A 169 -0.88 12.56 10.32
CA MET A 169 -2.16 12.47 9.62
C MET A 169 -3.07 11.38 10.23
N LEU A 170 -2.50 10.21 10.52
CA LEU A 170 -3.26 9.11 11.16
C LEU A 170 -3.75 9.49 12.56
N ARG A 171 -2.90 10.13 13.41
CA ARG A 171 -3.33 10.60 14.74
C ARG A 171 -4.44 11.63 14.64
N MET A 172 -4.34 12.58 13.72
CA MET A 172 -5.39 13.59 13.45
C MET A 172 -6.72 12.96 13.04
N ARG A 173 -6.71 11.76 12.52
CA ARG A 173 -7.90 10.97 12.14
C ARG A 173 -8.30 9.93 13.19
N GLY A 174 -7.73 10.02 14.41
CA GLY A 174 -8.12 9.20 15.56
C GLY A 174 -7.53 7.80 15.57
N PHE A 175 -6.43 7.55 14.85
CA PHE A 175 -5.66 6.32 14.96
C PHE A 175 -4.59 6.41 16.06
N ARG A 176 -4.29 5.29 16.68
CA ARG A 176 -3.14 5.10 17.55
C ARG A 176 -2.01 4.45 16.75
N ILE A 177 -0.81 5.04 16.76
CA ILE A 177 0.35 4.47 16.07
C ILE A 177 0.92 3.34 16.93
N GLU A 178 0.99 2.13 16.35
CA GLU A 178 1.67 0.98 16.96
C GLU A 178 3.16 0.96 16.61
N ARG A 179 3.48 1.25 15.34
CA ARG A 179 4.84 1.21 14.84
C ARG A 179 5.03 2.21 13.71
N ALA A 180 6.14 2.92 13.73
CA ALA A 180 6.59 3.77 12.63
C ALA A 180 8.06 3.45 12.30
N ILE A 181 8.32 3.09 11.05
CA ILE A 181 9.65 2.76 10.53
C ILE A 181 9.93 3.73 9.39
N ASP A 182 11.01 4.47 9.53
CA ASP A 182 11.43 5.50 8.57
C ASP A 182 12.03 4.90 7.29
N ARG A 183 12.70 3.75 7.41
CA ARG A 183 13.45 3.07 6.34
C ARG A 183 13.18 1.58 6.38
N PHE A 184 12.15 1.11 5.67
CA PHE A 184 11.74 -0.31 5.67
C PHE A 184 12.25 -1.04 4.44
N LEU A 185 11.75 -0.74 3.25
CA LEU A 185 12.15 -1.39 2.00
C LEU A 185 12.95 -0.46 1.10
N PRO A 186 13.80 -0.99 0.21
CA PRO A 186 14.35 -0.22 -0.90
C PRO A 186 13.25 0.41 -1.75
N TYR A 187 13.54 1.54 -2.39
CA TYR A 187 12.50 2.35 -3.04
C TYR A 187 11.92 1.71 -4.29
N THR A 188 12.73 1.33 -5.25
CA THR A 188 12.21 0.79 -6.48
C THR A 188 12.85 -0.54 -6.85
N MET A 189 12.06 -1.39 -7.53
CA MET A 189 12.54 -2.59 -8.18
C MET A 189 12.51 -2.45 -9.71
N VAL A 190 12.21 -1.26 -10.22
CA VAL A 190 12.32 -0.94 -11.64
C VAL A 190 13.81 -0.81 -11.98
N ASN A 191 14.29 -1.55 -12.95
CA ASN A 191 15.70 -1.58 -13.38
C ASN A 191 16.72 -2.16 -12.39
N THR A 192 16.30 -2.79 -11.30
CA THR A 192 17.22 -3.46 -10.38
C THR A 192 17.49 -4.91 -10.80
N ARG A 193 18.71 -5.39 -10.50
CA ARG A 193 19.03 -6.81 -10.64
C ARG A 193 18.05 -7.65 -9.82
N ARG A 194 17.56 -8.75 -10.38
CA ARG A 194 16.67 -9.68 -9.67
C ARG A 194 17.38 -10.23 -8.44
N ILE A 195 16.90 -9.85 -7.26
CA ILE A 195 17.42 -10.33 -5.98
C ILE A 195 16.74 -11.68 -5.65
N PRO A 196 17.50 -12.74 -5.36
CA PRO A 196 16.91 -14.01 -4.93
C PRO A 196 16.07 -13.85 -3.64
N SER A 197 14.97 -14.59 -3.57
CA SER A 197 14.00 -14.49 -2.43
C SER A 197 14.65 -14.73 -1.07
N GLY A 198 15.68 -15.58 -0.98
CA GLY A 198 16.41 -15.83 0.25
C GLY A 198 17.10 -14.61 0.83
N PHE A 199 17.67 -13.72 -0.04
CA PHE A 199 18.27 -12.48 0.41
C PHE A 199 17.21 -11.47 0.87
N ILE A 200 16.02 -11.45 0.22
CA ILE A 200 14.90 -10.62 0.65
C ILE A 200 14.40 -11.08 2.01
N ALA A 201 14.25 -12.40 2.21
CA ALA A 201 13.84 -12.97 3.49
C ALA A 201 14.84 -12.64 4.60
N LEU A 202 16.14 -12.75 4.32
CA LEU A 202 17.20 -12.39 5.27
C LEU A 202 17.17 -10.88 5.59
N TYR A 203 17.02 -10.03 4.57
CA TYR A 203 16.88 -8.58 4.74
C TYR A 203 15.73 -8.23 5.70
N LEU A 204 14.56 -8.86 5.53
CA LEU A 204 13.38 -8.59 6.36
C LEU A 204 13.59 -8.96 7.84
N LYS A 205 14.49 -9.91 8.13
CA LYS A 205 14.85 -10.33 9.49
C LYS A 205 15.94 -9.50 10.15
N LEU A 206 16.55 -8.55 9.41
CA LEU A 206 17.70 -7.76 9.87
C LEU A 206 17.39 -6.25 9.89
N PRO A 207 16.63 -5.74 10.87
CA PRO A 207 16.26 -4.32 10.96
C PRO A 207 17.44 -3.32 10.86
N PRO A 208 18.66 -3.60 11.36
CA PRO A 208 19.78 -2.69 11.15
C PRO A 208 20.11 -2.45 9.67
N VAL A 209 19.91 -3.45 8.82
CA VAL A 209 20.17 -3.37 7.36
C VAL A 209 19.14 -2.48 6.66
N TRP A 210 17.94 -2.37 7.22
CA TRP A 210 16.91 -1.45 6.70
C TRP A 210 17.37 -0.01 6.72
N LYS A 211 18.11 0.40 7.78
CA LYS A 211 18.66 1.77 7.90
C LYS A 211 19.71 2.10 6.84
N ILE A 212 20.26 1.10 6.18
CA ILE A 212 21.27 1.29 5.11
C ILE A 212 20.56 1.37 3.75
N PHE A 213 19.70 0.41 3.43
CA PHE A 213 19.11 0.23 2.10
C PHE A 213 17.65 0.68 2.00
N GLY A 214 16.93 0.76 3.12
CA GLY A 214 15.51 1.17 3.14
C GLY A 214 15.34 2.63 2.74
N LYS A 215 14.33 2.89 1.92
CA LYS A 215 13.93 4.22 1.46
C LYS A 215 12.41 4.42 1.52
N GLN A 216 11.67 3.34 1.78
CA GLN A 216 10.22 3.41 2.01
C GLN A 216 9.96 3.42 3.51
N PHE A 217 8.95 4.18 3.93
CA PHE A 217 8.43 4.10 5.29
C PHE A 217 7.46 2.92 5.43
N LEU A 218 7.25 2.50 6.67
CA LEU A 218 6.14 1.64 7.08
C LEU A 218 5.53 2.21 8.36
N VAL A 219 4.22 2.47 8.35
CA VAL A 219 3.45 2.89 9.52
C VAL A 219 2.33 1.90 9.78
N ILE A 220 2.24 1.39 10.99
CA ILE A 220 1.17 0.52 11.47
C ILE A 220 0.39 1.28 12.52
N ALA A 221 -0.89 1.41 12.31
CA ALA A 221 -1.79 2.13 13.20
C ALA A 221 -3.06 1.32 13.49
N THR A 222 -3.65 1.52 14.65
CA THR A 222 -4.84 0.83 15.11
C THR A 222 -5.96 1.82 15.35
N LYS A 223 -7.18 1.45 14.96
CA LYS A 223 -8.40 2.13 15.41
C LYS A 223 -8.65 1.74 16.86
N PRO A 224 -8.55 2.69 17.83
CA PRO A 224 -8.85 2.41 19.25
C PRO A 224 -10.33 2.14 19.45
#